data_7c7a1e69a77961ebfc3fc29c2d4cd9cf
#
_entry.id   7c7a1e69a77961ebfc3fc29c2d4cd9cf
#
_cell.length_a   1.000
_cell.length_b   1.000
_cell.length_c   1.000
_cell.angle_alpha   90.00
_cell.angle_beta   90.00
_cell.angle_gamma   90.00
#
_symmetry.space_group_name_H-M   'P 1'
#
loop_
_entity.id
_entity.type
_entity.pdbx_description
1 polymer ?
#
loop_
_entity_poly.entity_id
_entity_poly.type
_entity_poly.pdbx_seq_one_letter_code
_entity_poly.pdbx_strand_id
1 'polypeptide(L)'
;MTHKERMLKAARGEWADQLPWVPRIDLWHNSNSLRETLPAKYRRDATLDEIADDLGGGYHKVVPEFLKVRTPEDNIDRGLGIYRLWGMAYRPELIGVEREIRREGDYTHVTYHTPLGSVSCKILYSDEMKRAGASITWISEPVLKEPKDYKIVGYIFKNIKIHPDYANYLEYQKKVGEKGFAAAFANLSGSPRHHIMKEFLDATKFYL
;
A
#
# COMPACT_ATOMS: atom_id res chain seq x y z
N MET A 1 16.48 3.78 -26.85
CA MET A 1 16.50 3.14 -25.51
C MET A 1 15.11 2.71 -25.11
N THR A 2 14.97 1.63 -24.34
CA THR A 2 13.68 1.22 -23.74
C THR A 2 13.26 2.17 -22.60
N HIS A 3 12.00 2.13 -22.17
CA HIS A 3 11.56 2.89 -21.00
C HIS A 3 12.34 2.49 -19.75
N LYS A 4 12.60 1.20 -19.58
CA LYS A 4 13.38 0.66 -18.46
C LYS A 4 14.81 1.21 -18.45
N GLU A 5 15.49 1.23 -19.59
CA GLU A 5 16.85 1.78 -19.70
C GLU A 5 16.90 3.25 -19.33
N ARG A 6 15.94 4.05 -19.82
CA ARG A 6 15.83 5.48 -19.47
C ARG A 6 15.63 5.69 -17.97
N MET A 7 14.70 4.94 -17.37
CA MET A 7 14.42 5.00 -15.94
C MET A 7 15.64 4.63 -15.10
N LEU A 8 16.35 3.56 -15.47
CA LEU A 8 17.56 3.12 -14.78
C LEU A 8 18.71 4.14 -14.91
N LYS A 9 18.88 4.74 -16.07
CA LYS A 9 19.86 5.81 -16.26
C LYS A 9 19.53 7.03 -15.39
N ALA A 10 18.28 7.49 -15.42
CA ALA A 10 17.84 8.61 -14.57
C ALA A 10 18.05 8.31 -13.08
N ALA A 11 17.74 7.09 -12.62
CA ALA A 11 17.97 6.68 -11.24
C ALA A 11 19.45 6.67 -10.83
N ARG A 12 20.36 6.49 -11.79
CA ARG A 12 21.84 6.55 -11.60
C ARG A 12 22.41 7.94 -11.78
N GLY A 13 21.61 8.95 -12.16
CA GLY A 13 22.09 10.28 -12.52
C GLY A 13 22.80 10.33 -13.87
N GLU A 14 22.57 9.37 -14.74
CA GLU A 14 23.15 9.28 -16.09
C GLU A 14 22.21 9.92 -17.13
N TRP A 15 22.79 10.47 -18.19
CA TRP A 15 22.03 10.98 -19.33
C TRP A 15 21.39 9.86 -20.15
N ALA A 16 20.11 10.05 -20.52
CA ALA A 16 19.38 9.19 -21.43
C ALA A 16 19.11 9.93 -22.76
N ASP A 17 18.62 9.20 -23.78
CA ASP A 17 18.25 9.80 -25.08
C ASP A 17 17.09 10.82 -24.96
N GLN A 18 16.22 10.63 -23.97
CA GLN A 18 15.17 11.56 -23.61
C GLN A 18 14.80 11.40 -22.12
N LEU A 19 14.13 12.38 -21.56
CA LEU A 19 13.62 12.31 -20.19
C LEU A 19 12.64 11.14 -20.05
N PRO A 20 12.80 10.23 -19.06
CA PRO A 20 11.84 9.17 -18.85
C PRO A 20 10.50 9.75 -18.37
N TRP A 21 9.46 9.54 -19.15
CA TRP A 21 8.11 9.93 -18.79
C TRP A 21 7.34 8.70 -18.31
N VAL A 22 7.05 8.67 -17.01
CA VAL A 22 6.45 7.53 -16.30
C VAL A 22 5.33 8.04 -15.40
N PRO A 23 4.16 8.37 -15.98
CA PRO A 23 3.06 8.98 -15.23
C PRO A 23 2.45 8.00 -14.26
N ARG A 24 2.23 8.44 -13.02
CA ARG A 24 1.47 7.70 -12.02
C ARG A 24 -0.02 7.97 -12.19
N ILE A 25 -0.68 7.15 -12.98
CA ILE A 25 -2.11 7.30 -13.30
C ILE A 25 -2.98 6.15 -12.77
N ASP A 26 -2.43 5.28 -11.93
CA ASP A 26 -3.12 4.11 -11.36
C ASP A 26 -4.38 4.47 -10.57
N LEU A 27 -4.31 5.45 -9.67
CA LEU A 27 -5.45 5.89 -8.88
C LEU A 27 -6.53 6.58 -9.74
N TRP A 28 -6.09 7.40 -10.70
CA TRP A 28 -6.98 8.03 -11.67
C TRP A 28 -7.71 6.97 -12.52
N HIS A 29 -6.98 6.00 -13.06
CA HIS A 29 -7.55 4.91 -13.85
C HIS A 29 -8.55 4.09 -13.03
N ASN A 30 -8.18 3.66 -11.82
CA ASN A 30 -9.06 2.88 -10.96
C ASN A 30 -10.36 3.62 -10.65
N SER A 31 -10.28 4.90 -10.24
CA SER A 31 -11.45 5.70 -9.93
C SER A 31 -12.37 5.92 -11.15
N ASN A 32 -11.79 6.25 -12.31
CA ASN A 32 -12.58 6.48 -13.52
C ASN A 32 -13.15 5.19 -14.11
N SER A 33 -12.45 4.05 -14.00
CA SER A 33 -12.98 2.74 -14.41
C SER A 33 -14.19 2.35 -13.57
N LEU A 34 -14.11 2.50 -12.24
CA LEU A 34 -15.20 2.18 -11.32
C LEU A 34 -16.42 3.10 -11.48
N ARG A 35 -16.19 4.35 -11.88
CA ARG A 35 -17.25 5.34 -12.12
C ARG A 35 -17.74 5.37 -13.58
N GLU A 36 -17.13 4.59 -14.46
CA GLU A 36 -17.41 4.61 -15.90
C GLU A 36 -17.20 6.00 -16.54
N THR A 37 -16.19 6.74 -16.08
CA THR A 37 -15.88 8.11 -16.54
C THR A 37 -14.53 8.20 -17.26
N LEU A 38 -13.99 7.09 -17.75
CA LEU A 38 -12.82 7.12 -18.63
C LEU A 38 -13.09 7.97 -19.88
N PRO A 39 -12.09 8.69 -20.42
CA PRO A 39 -12.24 9.44 -21.67
C PRO A 39 -12.81 8.57 -22.80
N ALA A 40 -13.61 9.16 -23.68
CA ALA A 40 -14.32 8.43 -24.74
C ALA A 40 -13.40 7.66 -25.71
N LYS A 41 -12.14 8.08 -25.85
CA LYS A 41 -11.14 7.35 -26.66
C LYS A 41 -10.72 6.01 -26.05
N TYR A 42 -10.92 5.81 -24.74
CA TYR A 42 -10.66 4.55 -24.06
C TYR A 42 -11.96 3.83 -23.84
N ARG A 43 -11.98 2.52 -24.13
CA ARG A 43 -13.13 1.69 -23.82
C ARG A 43 -13.30 1.56 -22.31
N ARG A 44 -14.49 1.18 -21.86
CA ARG A 44 -14.77 0.97 -20.42
C ARG A 44 -13.82 -0.04 -19.76
N ASP A 45 -13.26 -0.95 -20.52
CA ASP A 45 -12.38 -2.03 -20.12
C ASP A 45 -10.89 -1.78 -20.43
N ALA A 46 -10.54 -0.58 -20.92
CA ALA A 46 -9.15 -0.24 -21.21
C ALA A 46 -8.27 -0.38 -19.97
N THR A 47 -7.21 -1.14 -20.08
CA THR A 47 -6.26 -1.37 -18.99
C THR A 47 -5.35 -0.16 -18.80
N LEU A 48 -4.78 -0.05 -17.61
CA LEU A 48 -3.78 0.97 -17.31
C LEU A 48 -2.58 0.89 -18.27
N ASP A 49 -2.18 -0.32 -18.65
CA ASP A 49 -1.04 -0.57 -19.51
C ASP A 49 -1.32 -0.14 -20.95
N GLU A 50 -2.53 -0.40 -21.47
CA GLU A 50 -2.96 0.11 -22.78
C GLU A 50 -3.00 1.64 -22.82
N ILE A 51 -3.45 2.29 -21.75
CA ILE A 51 -3.46 3.76 -21.66
C ILE A 51 -2.03 4.31 -21.60
N ALA A 52 -1.15 3.70 -20.82
CA ALA A 52 0.25 4.11 -20.75
C ALA A 52 0.96 3.96 -22.10
N ASP A 53 0.70 2.90 -22.84
CA ASP A 53 1.24 2.68 -24.20
C ASP A 53 0.70 3.71 -25.21
N ASP A 54 -0.60 4.00 -25.17
CA ASP A 54 -1.19 5.04 -26.03
C ASP A 54 -0.63 6.44 -25.77
N LEU A 55 -0.27 6.71 -24.53
CA LEU A 55 0.39 7.96 -24.13
C LEU A 55 1.89 7.98 -24.43
N GLY A 56 2.50 6.87 -24.87
CA GLY A 56 3.93 6.74 -25.08
C GLY A 56 4.75 6.79 -23.78
N GLY A 57 4.13 6.45 -22.64
CA GLY A 57 4.75 6.48 -21.32
C GLY A 57 5.36 5.14 -20.90
N GLY A 58 6.32 5.19 -19.99
CA GLY A 58 6.79 4.01 -19.29
C GLY A 58 5.82 3.58 -18.18
N TYR A 59 5.95 2.34 -17.72
CA TYR A 59 5.08 1.82 -16.66
C TYR A 59 5.60 2.23 -15.28
N HIS A 60 4.74 2.94 -14.53
CA HIS A 60 4.94 3.20 -13.12
C HIS A 60 4.42 1.99 -12.32
N LYS A 61 5.34 1.13 -11.92
CA LYS A 61 4.99 -0.12 -11.23
C LYS A 61 5.68 -0.20 -9.88
N VAL A 62 4.91 0.08 -8.84
CA VAL A 62 5.33 -0.10 -7.45
C VAL A 62 4.67 -1.37 -6.91
N VAL A 63 5.45 -2.23 -6.31
CA VAL A 63 4.99 -3.49 -5.75
C VAL A 63 5.02 -3.39 -4.23
N PRO A 64 3.93 -3.67 -3.55
CA PRO A 64 2.67 -4.25 -4.04
C PRO A 64 1.76 -3.24 -4.76
N GLU A 65 0.95 -3.73 -5.67
CA GLU A 65 -0.14 -2.95 -6.23
C GLU A 65 -1.28 -2.85 -5.21
N PHE A 66 -1.40 -1.71 -4.55
CA PHE A 66 -2.43 -1.47 -3.53
C PHE A 66 -3.87 -1.56 -4.07
N LEU A 67 -4.05 -1.46 -5.38
CA LEU A 67 -5.33 -1.63 -6.05
C LEU A 67 -5.83 -3.09 -6.06
N LYS A 68 -4.96 -4.05 -5.76
CA LYS A 68 -5.24 -5.49 -5.83
C LYS A 68 -5.27 -6.14 -4.45
N VAL A 69 -6.05 -5.57 -3.53
CA VAL A 69 -6.42 -6.26 -2.30
C VAL A 69 -7.23 -7.51 -2.68
N ARG A 70 -6.72 -8.68 -2.35
CA ARG A 70 -7.31 -9.98 -2.72
C ARG A 70 -8.18 -10.56 -1.63
N THR A 71 -7.79 -10.34 -0.38
CA THR A 71 -8.49 -10.85 0.78
C THR A 71 -8.66 -9.75 1.85
N PRO A 72 -9.66 -9.85 2.73
CA PRO A 72 -9.78 -8.94 3.86
C PRO A 72 -8.54 -8.92 4.78
N GLU A 73 -7.79 -10.02 4.82
CA GLU A 73 -6.59 -10.17 5.63
C GLU A 73 -5.41 -9.33 5.12
N ASP A 74 -5.39 -8.97 3.84
CA ASP A 74 -4.34 -8.16 3.23
C ASP A 74 -4.16 -6.81 3.94
N ASN A 75 -5.26 -6.25 4.47
CA ASN A 75 -5.30 -4.97 5.18
C ASN A 75 -5.60 -5.09 6.67
N ILE A 76 -5.57 -6.30 7.25
CA ILE A 76 -5.98 -6.50 8.65
C ILE A 76 -5.10 -5.74 9.64
N ASP A 77 -3.80 -5.67 9.38
CA ASP A 77 -2.83 -4.98 10.22
C ASP A 77 -2.62 -3.51 9.79
N ARG A 78 -3.58 -2.94 9.03
CA ARG A 78 -3.53 -1.57 8.52
C ARG A 78 -3.34 -0.52 9.63
N GLY A 79 -3.97 -0.73 10.78
CA GLY A 79 -3.84 0.13 11.94
C GLY A 79 -2.43 0.16 12.56
N LEU A 80 -1.58 -0.81 12.22
CA LEU A 80 -0.16 -0.83 12.54
C LEU A 80 0.71 -0.40 11.33
N GLY A 81 0.11 0.01 10.22
CA GLY A 81 0.83 0.30 8.98
C GLY A 81 1.52 -0.93 8.37
N ILE A 82 1.08 -2.13 8.75
CA ILE A 82 1.60 -3.40 8.25
C ILE A 82 0.66 -3.93 7.17
N TYR A 83 1.23 -4.31 6.04
CA TYR A 83 0.49 -4.84 4.89
C TYR A 83 0.95 -6.24 4.56
N ARG A 84 0.01 -7.05 4.03
CA ARG A 84 0.24 -8.44 3.61
C ARG A 84 -0.18 -8.65 2.16
N LEU A 85 0.07 -7.62 1.32
CA LEU A 85 -0.37 -7.62 -0.07
C LEU A 85 0.45 -8.58 -0.91
N TRP A 86 -0.19 -9.15 -1.92
CA TRP A 86 0.48 -9.99 -2.92
C TRP A 86 1.60 -9.22 -3.63
N GLY A 87 2.70 -9.88 -3.85
CA GLY A 87 3.86 -9.28 -4.51
C GLY A 87 4.80 -8.51 -3.59
N MET A 88 4.49 -8.37 -2.29
CA MET A 88 5.49 -7.88 -1.34
C MET A 88 6.72 -8.78 -1.35
N ALA A 89 7.90 -8.15 -1.30
CA ALA A 89 9.17 -8.88 -1.25
C ALA A 89 9.44 -9.54 0.12
N TYR A 90 8.51 -9.45 1.05
CA TYR A 90 8.61 -10.03 2.40
C TYR A 90 7.22 -10.27 2.99
N ARG A 91 7.18 -11.13 4.01
CA ARG A 91 5.99 -11.37 4.84
C ARG A 91 6.31 -11.06 6.30
N PRO A 92 5.54 -10.15 6.94
CA PRO A 92 5.66 -9.89 8.37
C PRO A 92 4.88 -10.93 9.17
N GLU A 93 5.50 -11.42 10.25
CA GLU A 93 4.91 -12.27 11.27
C GLU A 93 4.97 -11.57 12.63
N LEU A 94 3.85 -11.49 13.33
CA LEU A 94 3.77 -10.92 14.68
C LEU A 94 4.00 -12.04 15.69
N ILE A 95 5.13 -12.02 16.39
CA ILE A 95 5.48 -13.05 17.37
C ILE A 95 4.95 -12.65 18.75
N GLY A 96 4.24 -13.57 19.42
CA GLY A 96 3.65 -13.31 20.74
C GLY A 96 2.56 -12.24 20.73
N VAL A 97 1.86 -12.09 19.61
CA VAL A 97 0.74 -11.17 19.44
C VAL A 97 -0.45 -11.95 18.89
N GLU A 98 -1.53 -12.02 19.65
CA GLU A 98 -2.80 -12.59 19.21
C GLU A 98 -3.71 -11.48 18.68
N ARG A 99 -4.44 -11.77 17.60
CA ARG A 99 -5.40 -10.85 16.99
C ARG A 99 -6.82 -11.30 17.21
N GLU A 100 -7.63 -10.43 17.79
CA GLU A 100 -9.08 -10.54 17.80
C GLU A 100 -9.67 -9.60 16.74
N ILE A 101 -10.50 -10.15 15.84
CA ILE A 101 -11.06 -9.42 14.71
C ILE A 101 -12.58 -9.47 14.79
N ARG A 102 -13.23 -8.30 14.84
CA ARG A 102 -14.68 -8.16 14.78
C ARG A 102 -15.07 -7.27 13.61
N ARG A 103 -15.97 -7.74 12.76
CA ARG A 103 -16.51 -6.99 11.62
C ARG A 103 -17.93 -6.53 11.92
N GLU A 104 -18.21 -5.27 11.61
CA GLU A 104 -19.50 -4.64 11.85
C GLU A 104 -19.79 -3.63 10.72
N GLY A 105 -20.66 -4.05 9.78
CA GLY A 105 -20.88 -3.30 8.55
C GLY A 105 -19.59 -3.05 7.79
N ASP A 106 -19.31 -1.80 7.46
CA ASP A 106 -18.11 -1.37 6.76
C ASP A 106 -16.86 -1.27 7.66
N TYR A 107 -17.02 -1.49 8.95
CA TYR A 107 -15.96 -1.38 9.94
C TYR A 107 -15.35 -2.73 10.29
N THR A 108 -14.03 -2.72 10.49
CA THR A 108 -13.30 -3.84 11.08
C THR A 108 -12.57 -3.34 12.32
N HIS A 109 -12.86 -3.95 13.46
CA HIS A 109 -12.17 -3.73 14.73
C HIS A 109 -11.09 -4.80 14.85
N VAL A 110 -9.86 -4.38 15.14
CA VAL A 110 -8.73 -5.29 15.37
C VAL A 110 -8.13 -4.97 16.73
N THR A 111 -8.12 -5.97 17.62
CA THR A 111 -7.46 -5.91 18.91
C THR A 111 -6.22 -6.78 18.88
N TYR A 112 -5.09 -6.24 19.32
CA TYR A 112 -3.81 -6.92 19.42
C TYR A 112 -3.53 -7.19 20.90
N HIS A 113 -3.51 -8.45 21.28
CA HIS A 113 -3.19 -8.92 22.63
C HIS A 113 -1.70 -9.25 22.70
N THR A 114 -1.04 -8.71 23.72
CA THR A 114 0.38 -8.95 23.99
C THR A 114 0.58 -9.24 25.49
N PRO A 115 1.76 -9.77 25.90
CA PRO A 115 2.06 -9.93 27.32
C PRO A 115 2.08 -8.61 28.12
N LEU A 116 2.18 -7.46 27.46
CA LEU A 116 2.17 -6.14 28.10
C LEU A 116 0.78 -5.49 28.14
N GLY A 117 -0.25 -6.15 27.61
CA GLY A 117 -1.61 -5.64 27.49
C GLY A 117 -2.10 -5.62 26.06
N SER A 118 -3.20 -4.92 25.81
CA SER A 118 -3.87 -4.91 24.51
C SER A 118 -4.05 -3.50 23.98
N VAL A 119 -3.93 -3.35 22.64
CA VAL A 119 -4.30 -2.15 21.90
C VAL A 119 -5.26 -2.50 20.78
N SER A 120 -6.10 -1.56 20.39
CA SER A 120 -7.09 -1.80 19.32
C SER A 120 -7.13 -0.64 18.33
N CYS A 121 -7.47 -0.95 17.09
CA CYS A 121 -7.79 0.02 16.07
C CYS A 121 -9.13 -0.31 15.40
N LYS A 122 -9.69 0.67 14.70
CA LYS A 122 -10.87 0.52 13.88
C LYS A 122 -10.59 1.02 12.48
N ILE A 123 -10.86 0.21 11.50
CA ILE A 123 -10.66 0.55 10.09
C ILE A 123 -12.00 0.52 9.35
N LEU A 124 -12.15 1.45 8.42
CA LEU A 124 -13.35 1.62 7.59
C LEU A 124 -13.00 1.33 6.13
N TYR A 125 -13.84 0.57 5.45
CA TYR A 125 -13.76 0.37 4.00
C TYR A 125 -15.15 0.23 3.41
N SER A 126 -15.83 1.36 3.20
CA SER A 126 -17.20 1.41 2.70
C SER A 126 -17.30 1.17 1.18
N ASP A 127 -18.50 0.82 0.73
CA ASP A 127 -18.78 0.70 -0.70
C ASP A 127 -18.65 2.05 -1.44
N GLU A 128 -18.88 3.15 -0.74
CA GLU A 128 -18.61 4.49 -1.30
C GLU A 128 -17.12 4.70 -1.54
N MET A 129 -16.27 4.32 -0.58
CA MET A 129 -14.81 4.38 -0.75
C MET A 129 -14.34 3.52 -1.91
N LYS A 130 -14.87 2.30 -2.05
CA LYS A 130 -14.55 1.40 -3.17
C LYS A 130 -14.95 2.02 -4.51
N ARG A 131 -16.18 2.54 -4.62
CA ARG A 131 -16.65 3.24 -5.83
C ARG A 131 -15.86 4.50 -6.16
N ALA A 132 -15.36 5.20 -5.15
CA ALA A 132 -14.48 6.34 -5.32
C ALA A 132 -13.05 5.96 -5.77
N GLY A 133 -12.71 4.67 -5.78
CA GLY A 133 -11.39 4.17 -6.17
C GLY A 133 -10.37 4.14 -5.03
N ALA A 134 -10.83 4.20 -3.77
CA ALA A 134 -9.94 4.02 -2.64
C ALA A 134 -9.32 2.60 -2.66
N SER A 135 -8.01 2.54 -2.63
CA SER A 135 -7.24 1.29 -2.68
C SER A 135 -6.82 0.75 -1.32
N ILE A 136 -7.00 1.56 -0.27
CA ILE A 136 -6.67 1.20 1.11
C ILE A 136 -7.79 1.63 2.05
N THR A 137 -7.90 0.94 3.17
CA THR A 137 -8.84 1.27 4.24
C THR A 137 -8.46 2.56 4.96
N TRP A 138 -9.45 3.22 5.55
CA TRP A 138 -9.26 4.38 6.42
C TRP A 138 -9.15 3.93 7.89
N ILE A 139 -8.18 4.47 8.63
CA ILE A 139 -8.07 4.25 10.08
C ILE A 139 -8.99 5.27 10.77
N SER A 140 -10.15 4.82 11.22
CA SER A 140 -11.11 5.67 11.93
C SER A 140 -10.80 5.81 13.43
N GLU A 141 -10.17 4.80 14.02
CA GLU A 141 -9.64 4.86 15.37
C GLU A 141 -8.21 4.27 15.38
N PRO A 142 -7.19 5.08 15.65
CA PRO A 142 -5.81 4.63 15.67
C PRO A 142 -5.48 3.80 16.92
N VAL A 143 -4.34 3.10 16.90
CA VAL A 143 -3.92 2.20 17.98
C VAL A 143 -3.44 2.92 19.23
N LEU A 144 -2.87 4.14 19.12
CA LEU A 144 -2.38 4.92 20.25
C LEU A 144 -3.47 5.85 20.76
N LYS A 145 -4.05 5.51 21.90
CA LYS A 145 -5.12 6.30 22.57
C LYS A 145 -4.62 6.93 23.86
N GLU A 146 -3.70 6.24 24.55
CA GLU A 146 -3.16 6.59 25.86
C GLU A 146 -1.63 6.38 25.92
N PRO A 147 -0.92 7.03 26.84
CA PRO A 147 0.54 6.87 26.97
C PRO A 147 1.01 5.43 27.17
N LYS A 148 0.23 4.59 27.84
CA LYS A 148 0.56 3.17 28.01
C LYS A 148 0.62 2.38 26.72
N ASP A 149 -0.13 2.79 25.67
CA ASP A 149 -0.23 2.09 24.40
C ASP A 149 1.10 2.08 23.64
N TYR A 150 1.96 3.10 23.88
CA TYR A 150 3.30 3.15 23.28
C TYR A 150 4.16 1.94 23.65
N LYS A 151 4.05 1.45 24.89
CA LYS A 151 4.81 0.26 25.32
C LYS A 151 4.30 -1.00 24.60
N ILE A 152 2.99 -1.11 24.42
CA ILE A 152 2.35 -2.26 23.78
C ILE A 152 2.67 -2.27 22.28
N VAL A 153 2.51 -1.13 21.60
CA VAL A 153 2.88 -1.01 20.18
C VAL A 153 4.39 -1.24 19.99
N GLY A 154 5.22 -0.70 20.90
CA GLY A 154 6.66 -0.96 20.91
C GLY A 154 7.01 -2.43 21.07
N TYR A 155 6.27 -3.19 21.88
CA TYR A 155 6.41 -4.64 21.98
C TYR A 155 6.10 -5.30 20.66
N ILE A 156 4.97 -4.95 20.00
CA ILE A 156 4.57 -5.52 18.71
C ILE A 156 5.69 -5.34 17.68
N PHE A 157 6.20 -4.11 17.52
CA PHE A 157 7.25 -3.82 16.52
C PHE A 157 8.60 -4.47 16.83
N LYS A 158 8.96 -4.66 18.09
CA LYS A 158 10.17 -5.40 18.48
C LYS A 158 10.08 -6.90 18.20
N ASN A 159 8.88 -7.43 18.09
CA ASN A 159 8.60 -8.85 17.88
C ASN A 159 8.03 -9.16 16.49
N ILE A 160 8.23 -8.27 15.53
CA ILE A 160 7.97 -8.56 14.11
C ILE A 160 9.15 -9.36 13.55
N LYS A 161 8.84 -10.54 13.02
CA LYS A 161 9.79 -11.31 12.23
C LYS A 161 9.50 -11.10 10.74
N ILE A 162 10.52 -10.74 9.99
CA ILE A 162 10.41 -10.53 8.54
C ILE A 162 10.94 -11.76 7.82
N HIS A 163 10.08 -12.34 6.99
CA HIS A 163 10.43 -13.47 6.13
C HIS A 163 10.56 -12.98 4.69
N PRO A 164 11.71 -13.16 4.01
CA PRO A 164 11.84 -12.86 2.59
C PRO A 164 10.83 -13.65 1.75
N ASP A 165 10.21 -13.00 0.76
CA ASP A 165 9.25 -13.63 -0.16
C ASP A 165 9.32 -12.93 -1.52
N TYR A 166 10.22 -13.39 -2.38
CA TYR A 166 10.51 -12.75 -3.66
C TYR A 166 9.76 -13.33 -4.85
N ALA A 167 9.10 -14.49 -4.70
CA ALA A 167 8.52 -15.21 -5.83
C ALA A 167 7.54 -14.35 -6.65
N ASN A 168 6.55 -13.77 -5.98
CA ASN A 168 5.53 -12.93 -6.61
C ASN A 168 6.11 -11.62 -7.13
N TYR A 169 7.11 -11.05 -6.44
CA TYR A 169 7.81 -9.86 -6.90
C TYR A 169 8.57 -10.12 -8.20
N LEU A 170 9.28 -11.23 -8.30
CA LEU A 170 10.04 -11.61 -9.51
C LEU A 170 9.12 -11.89 -10.69
N GLU A 171 7.98 -12.54 -10.46
CA GLU A 171 6.95 -12.73 -11.48
C GLU A 171 6.42 -11.38 -12.00
N TYR A 172 6.14 -10.47 -11.09
CA TYR A 172 5.70 -9.13 -11.44
C TYR A 172 6.75 -8.34 -12.22
N GLN A 173 8.01 -8.37 -11.77
CA GLN A 173 9.13 -7.74 -12.47
C GLN A 173 9.29 -8.26 -13.90
N LYS A 174 9.14 -9.59 -14.10
CA LYS A 174 9.19 -10.22 -15.41
C LYS A 174 8.05 -9.71 -16.31
N LYS A 175 6.85 -9.54 -15.77
CA LYS A 175 5.69 -9.02 -16.49
C LYS A 175 5.87 -7.58 -16.97
N VAL A 176 6.49 -6.73 -16.17
CA VAL A 176 6.77 -5.33 -16.50
C VAL A 176 7.76 -5.22 -17.66
N GLY A 177 8.75 -6.12 -17.72
CA GLY A 177 9.72 -6.22 -18.83
C GLY A 177 10.44 -4.89 -19.12
N GLU A 178 10.52 -4.54 -20.39
CA GLU A 178 11.23 -3.35 -20.89
C GLU A 178 10.38 -2.06 -20.86
N LYS A 179 9.10 -2.16 -20.51
CA LYS A 179 8.20 -1.00 -20.37
C LYS A 179 8.45 -0.17 -19.11
N GLY A 180 9.18 -0.71 -18.13
CA GLY A 180 9.52 -0.05 -16.89
C GLY A 180 10.40 -0.92 -16.00
N PHE A 181 10.47 -0.63 -14.72
CA PHE A 181 10.97 -1.56 -13.73
C PHE A 181 10.06 -1.60 -12.50
N ALA A 182 9.95 -2.78 -11.90
CA ALA A 182 9.21 -2.93 -10.66
C ALA A 182 10.08 -2.46 -9.50
N ALA A 183 9.54 -1.56 -8.67
CA ALA A 183 10.17 -1.14 -7.42
C ALA A 183 9.47 -1.81 -6.25
N ALA A 184 10.23 -2.47 -5.37
CA ALA A 184 9.68 -3.03 -4.15
C ALA A 184 9.32 -1.91 -3.16
N PHE A 185 8.16 -2.07 -2.54
CA PHE A 185 7.71 -1.16 -1.51
C PHE A 185 8.05 -1.74 -0.13
N ALA A 186 8.93 -1.07 0.59
CA ALA A 186 9.37 -1.56 1.90
C ALA A 186 8.52 -1.00 3.05
N ASN A 187 8.04 0.24 2.93
CA ASN A 187 7.23 0.90 3.95
C ASN A 187 6.41 2.03 3.33
N LEU A 188 5.18 2.25 3.85
CA LEU A 188 4.30 3.34 3.42
C LEU A 188 4.73 4.72 3.92
N SER A 189 5.49 4.78 4.98
CA SER A 189 5.87 6.02 5.64
C SER A 189 7.34 6.31 5.43
N GLY A 190 7.66 7.54 5.04
CA GLY A 190 9.03 7.96 4.75
C GLY A 190 9.94 8.03 5.99
N SER A 191 9.37 8.01 7.19
CA SER A 191 10.12 8.03 8.46
C SER A 191 9.27 7.46 9.60
N PRO A 192 9.88 7.06 10.74
CA PRO A 192 9.13 6.63 11.92
C PRO A 192 8.16 7.71 12.43
N ARG A 193 8.54 8.98 12.41
CA ARG A 193 7.66 10.10 12.78
C ARG A 193 6.45 10.17 11.85
N HIS A 194 6.64 10.09 10.55
CA HIS A 194 5.55 10.10 9.57
C HIS A 194 4.61 8.90 9.78
N HIS A 195 5.15 7.74 10.10
CA HIS A 195 4.36 6.54 10.41
C HIS A 195 3.47 6.76 11.65
N ILE A 196 4.03 7.32 12.73
CA ILE A 196 3.27 7.64 13.94
C ILE A 196 2.13 8.61 13.61
N MET A 197 2.42 9.71 12.93
CA MET A 197 1.43 10.74 12.59
C MET A 197 0.32 10.24 11.67
N LYS A 198 0.64 9.34 10.74
CA LYS A 198 -0.30 8.91 9.70
C LYS A 198 -1.13 7.70 10.11
N GLU A 199 -0.55 6.79 10.89
CA GLU A 199 -1.14 5.48 11.13
C GLU A 199 -1.54 5.25 12.60
N PHE A 200 -0.76 5.78 13.56
CA PHE A 200 -0.89 5.40 14.97
C PHE A 200 -1.60 6.39 15.85
N LEU A 201 -1.58 7.67 15.50
CA LEU A 201 -2.19 8.74 16.26
C LEU A 201 -3.21 9.51 15.44
N ASP A 202 -4.21 10.06 16.13
CA ASP A 202 -4.99 11.16 15.60
C ASP A 202 -4.07 12.39 15.43
N ALA A 203 -4.16 13.07 14.28
CA ALA A 203 -3.32 14.23 13.97
C ALA A 203 -3.45 15.34 15.03
N THR A 204 -4.65 15.54 15.58
CA THR A 204 -4.88 16.53 16.65
C THR A 204 -4.08 16.18 17.89
N LYS A 205 -4.08 14.92 18.32
CA LYS A 205 -3.31 14.44 19.49
C LYS A 205 -1.79 14.48 19.27
N PHE A 206 -1.34 14.51 18.02
CA PHE A 206 0.09 14.61 17.73
C PHE A 206 0.63 16.02 17.95
N TYR A 207 -0.21 17.05 17.76
CA TYR A 207 0.19 18.46 17.88
C TYR A 207 -0.21 19.13 19.20
N LEU A 208 -0.97 18.46 20.06
CA LEU A 208 -1.30 18.89 21.42
C LEU A 208 -0.46 18.18 22.47
#